data_57480c50689f645e4d6c8ffd16f00aa0
#
_entry.id   57480c50689f645e4d6c8ffd16f00aa0
#
_cell.length_a   1.000
_cell.length_b   1.000
_cell.length_c   1.000
_cell.angle_alpha   90.00
_cell.angle_beta   90.00
_cell.angle_gamma   90.00
#
_symmetry.space_group_name_H-M   'P 1'
#
loop_
_entity.id
_entity.type
_entity.pdbx_description
1 polymer ?
#
loop_
_entity_poly.entity_id
_entity_poly.type
_entity_poly.pdbx_seq_one_letter_code
_entity_poly.pdbx_strand_id
1 'polypeptide(L)' 'MIHASKVKKIFNENGIQVPTLTINMIREDFNRHIRRMAERCKEGNVKRLTDKTYFIALGNLGEYLKWRK' A
#
# COMPACT_ATOMS: atom_id res chain seq x y z
N MET A 1 10.91 1.38 2.49
CA MET A 1 9.97 2.46 2.80
C MET A 1 9.81 3.41 1.63
N ILE A 2 8.77 4.21 1.62
CA ILE A 2 8.52 5.18 0.55
C ILE A 2 9.53 6.32 0.62
N HIS A 3 10.15 6.62 -0.51
CA HIS A 3 11.02 7.78 -0.63
C HIS A 3 10.19 9.01 -0.99
N ALA A 4 10.30 10.07 -0.18
CA ALA A 4 9.54 11.30 -0.39
C ALA A 4 9.79 11.90 -1.78
N SER A 5 11.03 11.85 -2.25
CA SER A 5 11.37 12.39 -3.56
C SER A 5 10.65 11.66 -4.70
N LYS A 6 10.50 10.36 -4.59
CA LYS A 6 9.79 9.57 -5.60
C LYS A 6 8.30 9.86 -5.60
N VAL A 7 7.71 10.03 -4.43
CA VAL A 7 6.29 10.38 -4.29
C VAL A 7 6.04 11.74 -4.92
N LYS A 8 6.86 12.74 -4.60
CA LYS A 8 6.75 14.06 -5.19
C LYS A 8 6.88 14.02 -6.71
N LYS A 9 7.81 13.23 -7.21
CA LYS A 9 8.03 13.12 -8.64
C LYS A 9 6.79 12.59 -9.37
N ILE A 10 6.16 11.56 -8.83
CA ILE A 10 4.96 10.97 -9.42
C ILE A 10 3.83 12.00 -9.49
N PHE A 11 3.60 12.73 -8.40
CA PHE A 11 2.56 13.75 -8.38
C PHE A 11 2.91 14.91 -9.29
N ASN A 12 4.17 15.34 -9.33
CA ASN A 12 4.60 16.43 -10.19
C ASN A 12 4.47 16.09 -11.67
N GLU A 13 4.70 14.85 -12.05
CA GLU A 13 4.50 14.38 -13.41
C GLU A 13 3.04 14.53 -13.84
N ASN A 14 2.13 14.51 -12.89
CA ASN A 14 0.70 14.69 -13.13
C ASN A 14 0.23 16.11 -12.85
N GLY A 15 1.16 17.04 -12.68
CA GLY A 15 0.84 18.45 -12.48
C GLY A 15 0.35 18.78 -11.08
N ILE A 16 0.64 17.93 -10.10
CA ILE A 16 0.18 18.13 -8.72
C ILE A 16 1.36 18.43 -7.83
N GLN A 17 1.28 19.48 -7.03
CA GLN A 17 2.28 19.82 -6.04
C GLN A 17 1.94 19.16 -4.72
N VAL A 18 2.96 18.64 -4.02
CA VAL A 18 2.76 17.95 -2.75
C VAL A 18 3.66 18.57 -1.69
N PRO A 19 3.07 19.33 -0.74
CA PRO A 19 3.84 19.89 0.37
C PRO A 19 4.39 18.80 1.28
N THR A 20 5.43 19.15 2.05
CA THR A 20 6.09 18.21 2.96
C THR A 20 5.11 17.61 3.97
N LEU A 21 4.19 18.42 4.48
CA LEU A 21 3.21 17.93 5.45
C LEU A 21 2.33 16.83 4.84
N THR A 22 1.93 17.01 3.58
CA THR A 22 1.14 16.01 2.86
C THR A 22 1.95 14.73 2.62
N ILE A 23 3.23 14.86 2.33
CA ILE A 23 4.12 13.70 2.18
C ILE A 23 4.15 12.88 3.47
N ASN A 24 4.19 13.55 4.63
CA ASN A 24 4.17 12.86 5.91
C ASN A 24 2.87 12.10 6.13
N MET A 25 1.75 12.68 5.70
CA MET A 25 0.44 12.00 5.78
C MET A 25 0.41 10.75 4.90
N ILE A 26 0.94 10.85 3.70
CA ILE A 26 1.01 9.70 2.78
C ILE A 26 1.87 8.59 3.40
N ARG A 27 3.00 8.98 4.02
CA ARG A 27 3.88 8.01 4.66
C ARG A 27 3.19 7.28 5.81
N GLU A 28 2.44 8.00 6.62
CA GLU A 28 1.69 7.40 7.72
C GLU A 28 0.60 6.45 7.20
N ASP A 29 -0.12 6.85 6.16
CA ASP A 29 -1.13 5.99 5.55
C ASP A 29 -0.50 4.72 4.99
N PHE A 30 0.66 4.85 4.34
CA PHE A 30 1.37 3.70 3.81
C PHE A 30 1.78 2.75 4.93
N ASN A 31 2.35 3.28 6.01
CA ASN A 31 2.75 2.46 7.16
C ASN A 31 1.55 1.73 7.76
N ARG A 32 0.43 2.42 7.89
CA ARG A 32 -0.80 1.81 8.40
C ARG A 32 -1.28 0.70 7.48
N HIS A 33 -1.21 0.91 6.19
CA HIS A 33 -1.60 -0.08 5.20
C HIS A 33 -0.74 -1.34 5.31
N ILE A 34 0.58 -1.17 5.44
CA ILE A 34 1.50 -2.30 5.57
C ILE A 34 1.20 -3.10 6.84
N ARG A 35 0.93 -2.40 7.95
CA ARG A 35 0.58 -3.09 9.20
C ARG A 35 -0.68 -3.93 9.07
N ARG A 36 -1.70 -3.40 8.39
CA ARG A 36 -2.93 -4.14 8.15
C ARG A 36 -2.70 -5.35 7.26
N MET A 37 -1.84 -5.20 6.27
CA MET A 37 -1.48 -6.32 5.41
C MET A 37 -0.83 -7.44 6.23
N ALA A 38 0.07 -7.08 7.13
CA ALA A 38 0.73 -8.05 8.00
C ALA A 38 -0.27 -8.74 8.93
N GLU A 39 -1.21 -7.99 9.48
CA GLU A 39 -2.26 -8.54 10.33
C GLU A 39 -3.13 -9.55 9.59
N ARG A 40 -3.52 -9.24 8.35
CA ARG A 40 -4.32 -10.15 7.54
C ARG A 40 -3.55 -11.43 7.22
N CYS A 41 -2.26 -11.31 6.97
CA CYS A 41 -1.41 -12.48 6.76
C CYS A 41 -1.36 -13.35 8.01
N LYS A 42 -1.24 -12.73 9.18
CA LYS A 42 -1.22 -13.46 10.44
C LYS A 42 -2.53 -14.19 10.68
N GLU A 43 -3.65 -13.51 10.44
CA GLU A 43 -4.99 -14.11 10.61
C GLU A 43 -5.22 -15.24 9.61
N GLY A 44 -4.73 -15.09 8.39
CA GLY A 44 -4.85 -16.11 7.35
C GLY A 44 -3.78 -17.20 7.43
N ASN A 45 -2.96 -17.15 8.48
CA ASN A 45 -1.90 -18.14 8.70
C ASN A 45 -0.87 -18.18 7.59
N VAL A 46 -0.61 -17.02 6.96
CA VAL A 46 0.37 -16.89 5.89
C VAL A 46 1.74 -16.68 6.51
N LYS A 47 2.64 -17.63 6.29
CA LYS A 47 4.02 -17.57 6.81
C LYS A 47 4.96 -16.85 5.86
N ARG A 48 4.66 -16.84 4.58
CA ARG A 48 5.48 -16.20 3.57
C ARG A 48 4.59 -15.51 2.56
N LEU A 49 4.81 -14.21 2.39
CA LEU A 49 4.02 -13.42 1.45
C LEU A 49 4.63 -13.51 0.05
N THR A 50 3.92 -14.18 -0.84
CA THR A 50 4.33 -14.35 -2.23
C THR A 50 3.28 -13.74 -3.15
N ASP A 51 3.55 -13.76 -4.46
CA ASP A 51 2.60 -13.32 -5.45
C ASP A 51 1.28 -14.10 -5.38
N LYS A 52 1.35 -15.37 -5.00
CA LYS A 52 0.16 -16.22 -4.89
C LYS A 52 -0.66 -15.97 -3.64
N THR A 53 -0.04 -15.45 -2.58
CA THR A 53 -0.72 -15.18 -1.32
C THR A 53 -0.99 -13.70 -1.11
N TYR A 54 -0.57 -12.86 -2.03
CA TYR A 54 -0.68 -11.42 -1.91
C TYR A 54 -2.13 -10.95 -1.73
N PHE A 55 -3.09 -11.64 -2.36
CA PHE A 55 -4.51 -11.27 -2.24
C PHE A 55 -5.00 -11.35 -0.79
N ILE A 56 -4.40 -12.23 0.02
CA ILE A 56 -4.77 -12.36 1.43
C ILE A 56 -4.37 -11.09 2.18
N ALA A 57 -3.19 -10.56 1.88
CA ALA A 57 -2.72 -9.31 2.49
C ALA A 57 -3.60 -8.12 2.10
N LEU A 58 -4.16 -8.13 0.90
CA LEU A 58 -5.03 -7.06 0.42
C LEU A 58 -6.43 -7.10 1.03
N GLY A 59 -6.85 -8.23 1.54
CA GLY A 59 -8.17 -8.37 2.14
C GLY A 59 -9.30 -8.08 1.16
N ASN A 60 -10.22 -7.18 1.52
CA ASN A 60 -11.34 -6.82 0.66
C ASN A 60 -10.90 -6.23 -0.65
N LEU A 61 -9.79 -5.50 -0.65
CA LEU A 61 -9.24 -4.93 -1.88
C LEU A 61 -8.75 -6.04 -2.81
N GLY A 62 -8.17 -7.10 -2.25
CA GLY A 62 -7.74 -8.25 -3.01
C GLY A 62 -8.91 -8.93 -3.69
N GLU A 63 -10.03 -9.08 -2.99
CA GLU A 63 -11.25 -9.63 -3.58
C GLU A 63 -11.75 -8.77 -4.73
N TYR A 64 -11.77 -7.46 -4.54
CA TYR A 64 -12.20 -6.52 -5.57
C TYR A 64 -11.35 -6.68 -6.82
N LEU A 65 -10.04 -6.75 -6.68
CA LEU A 65 -9.13 -6.91 -7.82
C LEU A 65 -9.32 -8.27 -8.50
N LYS A 66 -9.62 -9.31 -7.73
CA LYS A 66 -9.90 -10.62 -8.27
C LYS A 66 -11.14 -10.62 -9.16
N TRP A 67 -12.16 -9.86 -8.78
CA TRP A 67 -13.41 -9.77 -9.54
C TRP A 67 -13.27 -9.00 -10.85
N ARG A 68 -12.24 -8.20 -10.97
CA ARG A 68 -12.04 -7.31 -12.11
C ARG A 68 -11.31 -7.93 -13.28
N LYS A 69 -11.12 -9.19 -13.29
CA LYS A 69 -10.43 -9.85 -14.40
C LYS A 69 -10.99 -9.51 -15.76
#